data_e9d3eb4e84b7bd19cedcbd59d99b3a05
#
_entry.id   e9d3eb4e84b7bd19cedcbd59d99b3a05
#
_cell.length_a   1.000
_cell.length_b   1.000
_cell.length_c   1.000
_cell.angle_alpha   90.00
_cell.angle_beta   90.00
_cell.angle_gamma   90.00
#
_symmetry.space_group_name_H-M   'P 1'
#
loop_
_entity.id
_entity.type
_entity.pdbx_description
1 polymer ?
#
loop_
_entity_poly.entity_id
_entity_poly.type
_entity_poly.pdbx_seq_one_letter_code
_entity_poly.pdbx_strand_id
1 'polypeptide(L)'
;MMKEKAQTLVTDQLYNLVAGFLYALSICYFAKGADFAPGGLSGLALLGNYLWGFPIGITTLVLNVPLVLLGFRFVGRAFLGKTVISMLWCTFFQDVVFADQPGYGGDPLLAALFAGITWGGALALLYMRGSSSGGTDFLTMSIKVLRPHLSVGVVTGAIDLVVILLGWPVFGSVDAVLYGLVTTAVSYTHLTLPTIR
;
A
#
# COMPACT_ATOMS: atom_id res chain seq x y z
N MET A 1 24.13 -17.98 -15.73
CA MET A 1 23.08 -18.48 -14.82
C MET A 1 23.22 -17.94 -13.37
N MET A 2 24.36 -18.18 -12.64
CA MET A 2 24.52 -17.61 -11.26
C MET A 2 24.64 -16.08 -11.25
N LYS A 3 25.42 -15.48 -12.15
CA LYS A 3 25.57 -14.01 -12.25
C LYS A 3 24.26 -13.31 -12.63
N GLU A 4 23.47 -13.88 -13.53
CA GLU A 4 22.17 -13.33 -13.93
C GLU A 4 21.16 -13.37 -12.77
N LYS A 5 21.12 -14.48 -12.01
CA LYS A 5 20.28 -14.57 -10.80
C LYS A 5 20.70 -13.55 -9.75
N ALA A 6 21.99 -13.34 -9.55
CA ALA A 6 22.50 -12.35 -8.60
C ALA A 6 22.14 -10.91 -9.04
N GLN A 7 22.28 -10.59 -10.33
CA GLN A 7 21.88 -9.30 -10.87
C GLN A 7 20.37 -9.05 -10.72
N THR A 8 19.55 -10.07 -10.98
CA THR A 8 18.09 -9.97 -10.80
C THR A 8 17.74 -9.70 -9.33
N LEU A 9 18.39 -10.40 -8.39
CA LEU A 9 18.16 -10.18 -6.96
C LEU A 9 18.56 -8.77 -6.52
N VAL A 10 19.72 -8.27 -6.94
CA VAL A 10 20.17 -6.90 -6.61
C VAL A 10 19.18 -5.88 -7.17
N THR A 11 18.75 -6.05 -8.42
CA THR A 11 17.76 -5.17 -9.04
C THR A 11 16.43 -5.21 -8.28
N ASP A 12 15.94 -6.40 -7.91
CA ASP A 12 14.70 -6.53 -7.13
C ASP A 12 14.81 -5.81 -5.78
N GLN A 13 15.98 -5.87 -5.11
CA GLN A 13 16.18 -5.16 -3.84
C GLN A 13 16.21 -3.63 -4.01
N LEU A 14 16.82 -3.12 -5.09
CA LEU A 14 16.80 -1.68 -5.39
C LEU A 14 15.37 -1.17 -5.64
N TYR A 15 14.57 -1.93 -6.40
CA TYR A 15 13.17 -1.60 -6.61
C TYR A 15 12.37 -1.63 -5.30
N ASN A 16 12.59 -2.65 -4.46
CA ASN A 16 11.93 -2.75 -3.15
C ASN A 16 12.31 -1.59 -2.21
N LEU A 17 13.57 -1.16 -2.22
CA LEU A 17 14.05 -0.05 -1.42
C LEU A 17 13.37 1.26 -1.84
N VAL A 18 13.38 1.58 -3.14
CA VAL A 18 12.73 2.79 -3.66
C VAL A 18 11.22 2.74 -3.43
N ALA A 19 10.59 1.61 -3.74
CA ALA A 19 9.16 1.43 -3.55
C ALA A 19 8.76 1.52 -2.07
N GLY A 20 9.51 0.88 -1.17
CA GLY A 20 9.28 0.94 0.28
C GLY A 20 9.39 2.36 0.83
N PHE A 21 10.39 3.13 0.36
CA PHE A 21 10.53 4.54 0.72
C PHE A 21 9.34 5.38 0.22
N LEU A 22 8.96 5.27 -1.05
CA LEU A 22 7.81 5.99 -1.61
C LEU A 22 6.50 5.61 -0.91
N TYR A 23 6.34 4.33 -0.58
CA TYR A 23 5.18 3.82 0.14
C TYR A 23 5.07 4.42 1.55
N ALA A 24 6.17 4.42 2.30
CA ALA A 24 6.22 5.02 3.63
C ALA A 24 6.04 6.54 3.58
N LEU A 25 6.63 7.22 2.59
CA LEU A 25 6.44 8.64 2.35
C LEU A 25 4.95 8.98 2.15
N SER A 26 4.24 8.17 1.36
CA SER A 26 2.79 8.34 1.15
C SER A 26 2.00 8.24 2.45
N ILE A 27 2.23 7.18 3.22
CA ILE A 27 1.40 6.86 4.39
C ILE A 27 1.82 7.67 5.62
N CYS A 28 3.13 7.69 5.94
CA CYS A 28 3.61 8.26 7.19
C CYS A 28 3.84 9.77 7.11
N TYR A 29 4.25 10.29 5.95
CA TYR A 29 4.53 11.71 5.81
C TYR A 29 3.31 12.50 5.33
N PHE A 30 2.66 12.06 4.24
CA PHE A 30 1.53 12.78 3.67
C PHE A 30 0.21 12.44 4.35
N ALA A 31 -0.22 11.17 4.36
CA ALA A 31 -1.54 10.81 4.83
C ALA A 31 -1.70 11.00 6.35
N LYS A 32 -0.73 10.51 7.13
CA LYS A 32 -0.69 10.72 8.59
C LYS A 32 -0.58 12.20 8.94
N GLY A 33 0.25 12.97 8.21
CA GLY A 33 0.48 14.40 8.48
C GLY A 33 -0.73 15.28 8.18
N ALA A 34 -1.65 14.83 7.32
CA ALA A 34 -2.85 15.58 6.94
C ALA A 34 -4.16 14.95 7.47
N ASP A 35 -4.07 14.05 8.45
CA ASP A 35 -5.19 13.41 9.17
C ASP A 35 -6.25 12.79 8.24
N PHE A 36 -5.80 11.99 7.27
CA PHE A 36 -6.68 11.17 6.45
C PHE A 36 -6.10 9.77 6.24
N ALA A 37 -6.96 8.79 5.97
CA ALA A 37 -6.53 7.44 5.64
C ALA A 37 -6.80 7.14 4.17
N PRO A 38 -5.79 6.66 3.41
CA PRO A 38 -6.03 6.08 2.10
C PRO A 38 -6.77 4.75 2.24
N GLY A 39 -7.17 4.16 1.12
CA GLY A 39 -7.76 2.82 1.11
C GLY A 39 -6.79 1.72 1.56
N GLY A 40 -7.30 0.49 1.61
CA GLY A 40 -6.49 -0.70 1.84
C GLY A 40 -6.09 -0.96 3.30
N LEU A 41 -5.29 -2.02 3.49
CA LEU A 41 -4.84 -2.42 4.84
C LEU A 41 -3.91 -1.40 5.48
N SER A 42 -3.13 -0.66 4.72
CA SER A 42 -2.29 0.43 5.24
C SER A 42 -3.12 1.60 5.75
N GLY A 43 -4.24 1.91 5.10
CA GLY A 43 -5.21 2.86 5.63
C GLY A 43 -5.80 2.39 6.95
N LEU A 44 -6.18 1.11 7.03
CA LEU A 44 -6.68 0.51 8.28
C LEU A 44 -5.60 0.52 9.39
N ALA A 45 -4.35 0.25 9.05
CA ALA A 45 -3.23 0.33 10.00
C ALA A 45 -2.98 1.76 10.47
N LEU A 46 -3.15 2.76 9.59
CA LEU A 46 -3.05 4.17 9.94
C LEU A 46 -4.19 4.60 10.89
N LEU A 47 -5.42 4.13 10.68
CA LEU A 47 -6.51 4.33 11.63
C LEU A 47 -6.19 3.71 12.99
N GLY A 48 -5.60 2.50 13.01
CA GLY A 48 -5.12 1.86 14.24
C GLY A 48 -4.00 2.64 14.93
N ASN A 49 -3.10 3.24 14.16
CA ASN A 49 -2.07 4.13 14.69
C ASN A 49 -2.67 5.37 15.36
N TYR A 50 -3.64 6.00 14.70
CA TYR A 50 -4.30 7.20 15.22
C TYR A 50 -5.08 6.92 16.52
N LEU A 51 -5.79 5.79 16.60
CA LEU A 51 -6.63 5.45 17.75
C LEU A 51 -5.84 4.87 18.94
N TRP A 52 -4.80 4.06 18.68
CA TRP A 52 -4.12 3.26 19.72
C TRP A 52 -2.60 3.43 19.71
N GLY A 53 -2.03 4.20 18.81
CA GLY A 53 -0.58 4.40 18.71
C GLY A 53 0.19 3.19 18.16
N PHE A 54 -0.44 2.22 17.54
CA PHE A 54 0.22 1.05 16.98
C PHE A 54 1.17 1.43 15.83
N PRO A 55 2.37 0.83 15.72
CA PRO A 55 3.26 1.05 14.58
C PRO A 55 2.57 0.68 13.27
N ILE A 56 2.62 1.57 12.27
CA ILE A 56 1.85 1.42 11.04
C ILE A 56 2.34 0.22 10.22
N GLY A 57 3.65 0.08 10.06
CA GLY A 57 4.25 -0.98 9.27
C GLY A 57 4.03 -2.36 9.87
N ILE A 58 4.29 -2.53 11.17
CA ILE A 58 4.04 -3.80 11.87
C ILE A 58 2.56 -4.14 11.83
N THR A 59 1.68 -3.19 12.07
CA THR A 59 0.22 -3.41 12.01
C THR A 59 -0.20 -3.86 10.61
N THR A 60 0.30 -3.19 9.56
CA THR A 60 0.06 -3.60 8.18
C THR A 60 0.58 -5.02 7.93
N LEU A 61 1.79 -5.35 8.41
CA LEU A 61 2.37 -6.68 8.26
C LEU A 61 1.51 -7.76 8.94
N VAL A 62 1.08 -7.52 10.17
CA VAL A 62 0.23 -8.44 10.94
C VAL A 62 -1.13 -8.65 10.26
N LEU A 63 -1.76 -7.57 9.79
CA LEU A 63 -3.02 -7.64 9.04
C LEU A 63 -2.88 -8.42 7.72
N ASN A 64 -1.69 -8.44 7.13
CA ASN A 64 -1.39 -9.21 5.92
C ASN A 64 -1.19 -10.70 6.18
N VAL A 65 -0.84 -11.14 7.39
CA VAL A 65 -0.58 -12.57 7.68
C VAL A 65 -1.74 -13.47 7.23
N PRO A 66 -3.01 -13.24 7.63
CA PRO A 66 -4.11 -14.08 7.17
C PRO A 66 -4.29 -14.04 5.66
N LEU A 67 -4.06 -12.90 5.00
CA LEU A 67 -4.18 -12.77 3.54
C LEU A 67 -3.07 -13.54 2.82
N VAL A 68 -1.84 -13.47 3.31
CA VAL A 68 -0.70 -14.22 2.79
C VAL A 68 -0.95 -15.73 2.92
N LEU A 69 -1.48 -16.18 4.07
CA LEU A 69 -1.83 -17.59 4.30
C LEU A 69 -2.94 -18.06 3.34
N LEU A 70 -3.95 -17.25 3.12
CA LEU A 70 -5.01 -17.53 2.14
C LEU A 70 -4.45 -17.53 0.71
N GLY A 71 -3.64 -16.53 0.38
CA GLY A 71 -3.03 -16.38 -0.94
C GLY A 71 -2.00 -17.47 -1.26
N PHE A 72 -1.39 -18.08 -0.24
CA PHE A 72 -0.38 -19.15 -0.45
C PHE A 72 -0.88 -20.30 -1.33
N ARG A 73 -2.18 -20.58 -1.30
CA ARG A 73 -2.81 -21.64 -2.09
C ARG A 73 -3.10 -21.20 -3.53
N PHE A 74 -3.31 -19.91 -3.77
CA PHE A 74 -3.79 -19.38 -5.06
C PHE A 74 -2.73 -18.63 -5.84
N VAL A 75 -1.77 -18.03 -5.12
CA VAL A 75 -0.71 -17.21 -5.70
C VAL A 75 0.62 -17.99 -5.64
N GLY A 76 1.40 -17.95 -6.69
CA GLY A 76 2.64 -18.73 -6.82
C GLY A 76 3.67 -18.40 -5.72
N ARG A 77 4.43 -19.42 -5.27
CA ARG A 77 5.44 -19.30 -4.20
C ARG A 77 6.50 -18.23 -4.48
N ALA A 78 6.87 -18.02 -5.74
CA ALA A 78 7.86 -17.01 -6.13
C ALA A 78 7.33 -15.58 -5.90
N PHE A 79 6.08 -15.32 -6.24
CA PHE A 79 5.42 -14.03 -5.99
C PHE A 79 5.31 -13.77 -4.49
N LEU A 80 4.89 -14.76 -3.72
CA LEU A 80 4.78 -14.64 -2.26
C LEU A 80 6.12 -14.31 -1.60
N GLY A 81 7.19 -15.02 -1.97
CA GLY A 81 8.52 -14.77 -1.43
C GLY A 81 8.99 -13.33 -1.72
N LYS A 82 8.80 -12.84 -2.94
CA LYS A 82 9.13 -11.47 -3.31
C LYS A 82 8.28 -10.45 -2.53
N THR A 83 6.99 -10.71 -2.40
CA THR A 83 6.07 -9.83 -1.69
C THR A 83 6.39 -9.73 -0.20
N VAL A 84 6.73 -10.84 0.47
CA VAL A 84 7.16 -10.79 1.86
C VAL A 84 8.38 -9.87 2.04
N ILE A 85 9.37 -9.97 1.14
CA ILE A 85 10.54 -9.08 1.17
C ILE A 85 10.13 -7.62 0.94
N SER A 86 9.26 -7.35 -0.02
CA SER A 86 8.75 -6.00 -0.27
C SER A 86 8.02 -5.43 0.95
N MET A 87 7.18 -6.24 1.60
CA MET A 87 6.47 -5.85 2.83
C MET A 87 7.44 -5.52 3.97
N LEU A 88 8.52 -6.29 4.12
CA LEU A 88 9.54 -5.99 5.12
C LEU A 88 10.24 -4.65 4.86
N TRP A 89 10.54 -4.32 3.59
CA TRP A 89 11.06 -3.00 3.24
C TRP A 89 10.06 -1.88 3.53
N CYS A 90 8.78 -2.07 3.18
CA CYS A 90 7.73 -1.09 3.51
C CYS A 90 7.62 -0.88 5.02
N THR A 91 7.59 -1.96 5.81
CA THR A 91 7.56 -1.91 7.28
C THR A 91 8.78 -1.19 7.86
N PHE A 92 9.98 -1.51 7.35
CA PHE A 92 11.20 -0.86 7.80
C PHE A 92 11.16 0.66 7.59
N PHE A 93 10.76 1.11 6.40
CA PHE A 93 10.67 2.54 6.15
C PHE A 93 9.58 3.21 7.00
N GLN A 94 8.42 2.58 7.17
CA GLN A 94 7.32 3.14 7.95
C GLN A 94 7.66 3.27 9.44
N ASP A 95 8.19 2.22 10.05
CA ASP A 95 8.34 2.13 11.51
C ASP A 95 9.74 2.44 12.02
N VAL A 96 10.75 2.58 11.12
CA VAL A 96 12.12 2.96 11.50
C VAL A 96 12.49 4.32 10.94
N VAL A 97 12.31 4.52 9.62
CA VAL A 97 12.75 5.75 8.96
C VAL A 97 11.78 6.90 9.19
N PHE A 98 10.47 6.63 9.10
CA PHE A 98 9.41 7.62 9.24
C PHE A 98 8.69 7.60 10.59
N ALA A 99 9.14 6.77 11.56
CA ALA A 99 8.47 6.63 12.87
C ALA A 99 8.24 7.97 13.57
N ASP A 100 9.33 8.74 13.71
CA ASP A 100 9.35 10.00 14.45
C ASP A 100 9.44 11.24 13.54
N GLN A 101 9.23 11.06 12.23
CA GLN A 101 9.30 12.19 11.31
C GLN A 101 8.02 13.03 11.43
N PRO A 102 8.16 14.37 11.44
CA PRO A 102 7.00 15.24 11.36
C PRO A 102 6.28 14.98 10.03
N GLY A 103 4.95 14.87 10.09
CA GLY A 103 4.12 14.76 8.89
C GLY A 103 4.14 16.05 8.08
N TYR A 104 3.62 15.98 6.86
CA TYR A 104 3.43 17.14 6.00
C TYR A 104 2.43 18.12 6.65
N GLY A 105 2.91 19.33 6.95
CA GLY A 105 2.13 20.39 7.61
C GLY A 105 1.56 21.44 6.64
N GLY A 106 1.53 21.17 5.34
CA GLY A 106 0.99 22.07 4.32
C GLY A 106 -0.48 21.83 4.02
N ASP A 107 -0.90 22.19 2.80
CA ASP A 107 -2.28 22.02 2.32
C ASP A 107 -2.67 20.54 2.24
N PRO A 108 -3.78 20.11 2.87
CA PRO A 108 -4.20 18.71 2.91
C PRO A 108 -4.56 18.13 1.52
N LEU A 109 -5.04 18.96 0.58
CA LEU A 109 -5.31 18.51 -0.78
C LEU A 109 -4.02 18.19 -1.53
N LEU A 110 -2.98 19.01 -1.35
CA LEU A 110 -1.66 18.70 -1.87
C LEU A 110 -1.09 17.43 -1.24
N ALA A 111 -1.27 17.25 0.07
CA ALA A 111 -0.90 16.01 0.74
C ALA A 111 -1.58 14.79 0.09
N ALA A 112 -2.89 14.87 -0.16
CA ALA A 112 -3.66 13.80 -0.78
C ALA A 112 -3.19 13.47 -2.21
N LEU A 113 -2.89 14.48 -3.01
CA LEU A 113 -2.38 14.32 -4.38
C LEU A 113 -0.99 13.65 -4.38
N PHE A 114 -0.05 14.17 -3.58
CA PHE A 114 1.30 13.61 -3.50
C PHE A 114 1.32 12.24 -2.81
N ALA A 115 0.45 11.99 -1.84
CA ALA A 115 0.25 10.66 -1.29
C ALA A 115 -0.18 9.67 -2.39
N GLY A 116 -1.14 10.05 -3.23
CA GLY A 116 -1.61 9.20 -4.33
C GLY A 116 -0.52 8.93 -5.38
N ILE A 117 0.26 9.96 -5.76
CA ILE A 117 1.36 9.82 -6.72
C ILE A 117 2.45 8.89 -6.16
N THR A 118 2.89 9.11 -4.94
CA THR A 118 3.95 8.32 -4.30
C THR A 118 3.51 6.89 -4.03
N TRP A 119 2.26 6.70 -3.59
CA TRP A 119 1.69 5.37 -3.37
C TRP A 119 1.52 4.59 -4.68
N GLY A 120 0.89 5.20 -5.69
CA GLY A 120 0.73 4.57 -7.00
C GLY A 120 2.07 4.25 -7.66
N GLY A 121 3.05 5.16 -7.55
CA GLY A 121 4.42 4.93 -8.01
C GLY A 121 5.11 3.76 -7.30
N ALA A 122 4.95 3.66 -5.97
CA ALA A 122 5.49 2.54 -5.20
C ALA A 122 4.89 1.20 -5.66
N LEU A 123 3.56 1.12 -5.77
CA LEU A 123 2.87 -0.08 -6.23
C LEU A 123 3.27 -0.46 -7.65
N ALA A 124 3.38 0.51 -8.56
CA ALA A 124 3.83 0.27 -9.93
C ALA A 124 5.23 -0.37 -9.98
N LEU A 125 6.18 0.16 -9.19
CA LEU A 125 7.53 -0.40 -9.09
C LEU A 125 7.53 -1.84 -8.58
N LEU A 126 6.72 -2.16 -7.56
CA LEU A 126 6.59 -3.51 -7.02
C LEU A 126 6.00 -4.48 -8.06
N TYR A 127 4.91 -4.06 -8.72
CA TYR A 127 4.23 -4.90 -9.72
C TYR A 127 5.10 -5.17 -10.95
N MET A 128 5.92 -4.22 -11.38
CA MET A 128 6.89 -4.42 -12.45
C MET A 128 7.91 -5.53 -12.13
N ARG A 129 8.17 -5.79 -10.84
CA ARG A 129 9.08 -6.86 -10.39
C ARG A 129 8.36 -8.13 -9.97
N GLY A 130 7.04 -8.21 -10.16
CA GLY A 130 6.21 -9.35 -9.77
C GLY A 130 6.18 -9.56 -8.27
N SER A 131 6.04 -8.47 -7.52
CA SER A 131 5.82 -8.41 -6.08
C SER A 131 4.67 -7.45 -5.77
N SER A 132 4.27 -7.36 -4.51
CA SER A 132 3.22 -6.46 -4.03
C SER A 132 3.61 -5.87 -2.67
N SER A 133 2.94 -4.80 -2.25
CA SER A 133 3.03 -4.27 -0.89
C SER A 133 2.26 -5.13 0.13
N GLY A 134 1.61 -6.20 -0.33
CA GLY A 134 0.61 -6.92 0.45
C GLY A 134 -0.76 -6.21 0.36
N GLY A 135 -1.55 -6.33 1.42
CA GLY A 135 -2.82 -5.62 1.49
C GLY A 135 -3.93 -6.24 0.68
N THR A 136 -4.81 -5.37 0.19
CA THR A 136 -5.98 -5.74 -0.59
C THR A 136 -5.65 -6.47 -1.90
N ASP A 137 -4.40 -6.34 -2.38
CA ASP A 137 -3.93 -7.03 -3.59
C ASP A 137 -4.02 -8.55 -3.49
N PHE A 138 -3.65 -9.11 -2.33
CA PHE A 138 -3.79 -10.56 -2.10
C PHE A 138 -5.24 -11.00 -2.10
N LEU A 139 -6.09 -10.23 -1.43
CA LEU A 139 -7.52 -10.52 -1.39
C LEU A 139 -8.11 -10.45 -2.79
N THR A 140 -7.75 -9.42 -3.54
CA THR A 140 -8.21 -9.22 -4.92
C THR A 140 -7.74 -10.32 -5.84
N MET A 141 -6.46 -10.74 -5.77
CA MET A 141 -5.95 -11.87 -6.55
C MET A 141 -6.65 -13.17 -6.18
N SER A 142 -6.89 -13.44 -4.90
CA SER A 142 -7.60 -14.62 -4.44
C SER A 142 -9.05 -14.64 -4.93
N ILE A 143 -9.74 -13.50 -4.87
CA ILE A 143 -11.11 -13.37 -5.39
C ILE A 143 -11.15 -13.55 -6.91
N LYS A 144 -10.18 -13.03 -7.65
CA LYS A 144 -10.10 -13.20 -9.11
C LYS A 144 -9.93 -14.66 -9.51
N VAL A 145 -9.19 -15.46 -8.75
CA VAL A 145 -9.06 -16.91 -8.98
C VAL A 145 -10.41 -17.61 -8.73
N LEU A 146 -11.13 -17.21 -7.68
CA LEU A 146 -12.43 -17.82 -7.32
C LEU A 146 -13.59 -17.32 -8.20
N ARG A 147 -13.51 -16.07 -8.66
CA ARG A 147 -14.56 -15.37 -9.42
C ARG A 147 -13.94 -14.57 -10.58
N PRO A 148 -13.53 -15.24 -11.68
CA PRO A 148 -12.80 -14.62 -12.81
C PRO A 148 -13.55 -13.46 -13.50
N HIS A 149 -14.86 -13.43 -13.39
CA HIS A 149 -15.73 -12.41 -13.98
C HIS A 149 -15.79 -11.11 -13.18
N LEU A 150 -15.30 -11.10 -11.93
CA LEU A 150 -15.25 -9.86 -11.15
C LEU A 150 -14.04 -9.02 -11.57
N SER A 151 -14.27 -7.73 -11.78
CA SER A 151 -13.20 -6.77 -12.03
C SER A 151 -12.36 -6.57 -10.76
N VAL A 152 -11.04 -6.73 -10.90
CA VAL A 152 -10.07 -6.48 -9.81
C VAL A 152 -10.30 -5.08 -9.21
N GLY A 153 -10.44 -4.07 -10.06
CA GLY A 153 -10.64 -2.69 -9.62
C GLY A 153 -11.92 -2.46 -8.81
N VAL A 154 -13.03 -3.16 -9.15
CA VAL A 154 -14.28 -3.05 -8.39
C VAL A 154 -14.12 -3.65 -6.99
N VAL A 155 -13.46 -4.80 -6.87
CA VAL A 155 -13.27 -5.46 -5.57
C VAL A 155 -12.32 -4.64 -4.68
N THR A 156 -11.18 -4.21 -5.23
CA THR A 156 -10.22 -3.39 -4.47
C THR A 156 -10.85 -2.05 -4.11
N GLY A 157 -11.51 -1.39 -5.05
CA GLY A 157 -12.16 -0.10 -4.82
C GLY A 157 -13.28 -0.18 -3.77
N ALA A 158 -14.03 -1.27 -3.71
CA ALA A 158 -15.04 -1.47 -2.67
C ALA A 158 -14.41 -1.61 -1.27
N ILE A 159 -13.31 -2.35 -1.15
CA ILE A 159 -12.59 -2.51 0.11
C ILE A 159 -11.97 -1.17 0.54
N ASP A 160 -11.32 -0.47 -0.39
CA ASP A 160 -10.71 0.83 -0.14
C ASP A 160 -11.75 1.85 0.32
N LEU A 161 -12.92 1.87 -0.33
CA LEU A 161 -14.02 2.74 0.05
C LEU A 161 -14.48 2.49 1.49
N VAL A 162 -14.61 1.23 1.90
CA VAL A 162 -14.97 0.89 3.29
C VAL A 162 -13.95 1.44 4.27
N VAL A 163 -12.66 1.27 4.01
CA VAL A 163 -11.58 1.77 4.88
C VAL A 163 -11.60 3.30 4.94
N ILE A 164 -11.75 3.96 3.79
CA ILE A 164 -11.84 5.43 3.73
C ILE A 164 -13.04 5.95 4.52
N LEU A 165 -14.20 5.31 4.41
CA LEU A 165 -15.40 5.69 5.17
C LEU A 165 -15.23 5.48 6.68
N LEU A 166 -14.45 4.47 7.11
CA LEU A 166 -14.07 4.30 8.52
C LEU A 166 -13.18 5.45 9.03
N GLY A 167 -12.51 6.17 8.16
CA GLY A 167 -11.77 7.38 8.51
C GLY A 167 -12.67 8.50 9.04
N TRP A 168 -13.92 8.59 8.59
CA TRP A 168 -14.83 9.65 9.04
C TRP A 168 -15.01 9.70 10.58
N PRO A 169 -15.46 8.62 11.25
CA PRO A 169 -15.63 8.68 12.71
C PRO A 169 -14.29 8.79 13.45
N VAL A 170 -13.18 8.40 12.84
CA VAL A 170 -11.85 8.44 13.47
C VAL A 170 -11.25 9.85 13.44
N PHE A 171 -11.25 10.49 12.29
CA PHE A 171 -10.72 11.85 12.13
C PHE A 171 -11.74 12.96 12.39
N GLY A 172 -13.03 12.61 12.50
CA GLY A 172 -14.10 13.57 12.78
C GLY A 172 -14.41 14.57 11.63
N SER A 173 -13.90 14.31 10.43
CA SER A 173 -14.01 15.21 9.27
C SER A 173 -14.45 14.48 8.02
N VAL A 174 -15.41 15.06 7.29
CA VAL A 174 -15.80 14.61 5.95
C VAL A 174 -14.65 14.85 4.95
N ASP A 175 -13.86 15.89 5.16
CA ASP A 175 -12.72 16.22 4.29
C ASP A 175 -11.67 15.09 4.31
N ALA A 176 -11.48 14.40 5.44
CA ALA A 176 -10.61 13.24 5.53
C ALA A 176 -11.03 12.11 4.58
N VAL A 177 -12.35 11.91 4.39
CA VAL A 177 -12.90 10.95 3.43
C VAL A 177 -12.61 11.41 2.00
N LEU A 178 -12.80 12.70 1.70
CA LEU A 178 -12.54 13.25 0.38
C LEU A 178 -11.05 13.14 0.02
N TYR A 179 -10.16 13.44 0.94
CA TYR A 179 -8.70 13.30 0.73
C TYR A 179 -8.30 11.83 0.53
N GLY A 180 -8.89 10.89 1.28
CA GLY A 180 -8.68 9.46 1.07
C GLY A 180 -9.14 9.01 -0.32
N LEU A 181 -10.30 9.49 -0.79
CA LEU A 181 -10.81 9.21 -2.14
C LEU A 181 -9.90 9.79 -3.23
N VAL A 182 -9.44 11.04 -3.07
CA VAL A 182 -8.49 11.68 -4.00
C VAL A 182 -7.20 10.86 -4.08
N THR A 183 -6.61 10.51 -2.93
CA THR A 183 -5.38 9.71 -2.87
C THR A 183 -5.53 8.39 -3.60
N THR A 184 -6.62 7.68 -3.35
CA THR A 184 -6.90 6.37 -3.97
C THR A 184 -7.12 6.52 -5.48
N ALA A 185 -7.90 7.50 -5.93
CA ALA A 185 -8.13 7.76 -7.35
C ALA A 185 -6.83 8.10 -8.09
N VAL A 186 -5.97 8.95 -7.51
CA VAL A 186 -4.67 9.32 -8.07
C VAL A 186 -3.75 8.11 -8.12
N SER A 187 -3.69 7.29 -7.06
CA SER A 187 -2.85 6.09 -7.03
C SER A 187 -3.23 5.09 -8.13
N TYR A 188 -4.52 4.86 -8.36
CA TYR A 188 -4.97 3.98 -9.43
C TYR A 188 -4.63 4.52 -10.82
N THR A 189 -4.70 5.83 -11.03
CA THR A 189 -4.28 6.45 -12.30
C THR A 189 -2.80 6.18 -12.57
N HIS A 190 -1.95 6.38 -11.57
CA HIS A 190 -0.51 6.13 -11.70
C HIS A 190 -0.16 4.64 -11.80
N LEU A 191 -0.95 3.76 -11.18
CA LEU A 191 -0.78 2.32 -11.26
C LEU A 191 -1.08 1.78 -12.67
N THR A 192 -2.09 2.35 -13.36
CA THR A 192 -2.50 1.87 -14.68
C THR A 192 -1.59 2.35 -15.81
N LEU A 193 -0.92 3.47 -15.67
CA LEU A 193 -0.02 4.03 -16.70
C LEU A 193 1.11 3.08 -17.15
N PRO A 194 1.84 2.35 -16.26
CA PRO A 194 2.89 1.41 -16.65
C PRO A 194 2.38 0.07 -17.19
N THR A 195 1.10 -0.26 -16.99
CA THR A 195 0.53 -1.58 -17.33
C THR A 195 -0.20 -1.62 -18.68
N ILE A 196 -0.27 -0.48 -19.39
CA ILE A 196 -0.90 -0.37 -20.74
C ILE A 196 0.09 -0.71 -21.87
N ARG A 197 1.07 -1.61 -21.64
CA ARG A 197 1.93 -2.13 -22.71
C ARG A 197 1.79 -3.62 -22.85
#